data_332e1b917cc1594bef2d9e1231a718d4
#
_entry.id   332e1b917cc1594bef2d9e1231a718d4
#
_cell.length_a   1.000
_cell.length_b   1.000
_cell.length_c   1.000
_cell.angle_alpha   90.00
_cell.angle_beta   90.00
_cell.angle_gamma   90.00
#
_symmetry.space_group_name_H-M   'P 1'
#
loop_
_entity.id
_entity.type
_entity.pdbx_description
1 polymer ?
#
loop_
_entity_poly.entity_id
_entity_poly.type
_entity_poly.pdbx_seq_one_letter_code
_entity_poly.pdbx_strand_id
1 'polypeptide(L)'
;RVGLDENPTTPIGQLGVGKQQLVEIAKALSKKVKLLILDEPTAALNDSDSEHLLNLLRHLQGQGITSIMISHKLNEIADIANSTTIIRDGKTIETLDMVADNVTQDRIIKGMVGRDLEHRYPEHVSHVGEEVFRVEDWHVEHPTQPGRVVVDGASFNVRAGEIVGIAGLMGAGRTELAMSVFGRSYGRNVTGKVFLHGKEIKTRSVSEAIGHGLAYATEDRKTYGLNLIEDIRRNISAAALGKLSKAGWVNGNEEIKVAEEYRRSMNIKSPTVMALTGKLSGGNQQKVVLSKWIYTDPEVLILDEPTRGIDVGAKYEIYTIINKLADAGKAVVVISSELPELLGICDRIYTLAFGRITGVQERAVATPESLMELMTKEKETVR
;
A
#
# COMPACT_ATOMS: atom_id res chain seq x y z
N ARG A 1 -29.26 -3.94 -17.39
CA ARG A 1 -29.40 -4.40 -16.00
C ARG A 1 -28.26 -3.93 -15.11
N VAL A 2 -27.02 -3.98 -15.58
CA VAL A 2 -25.81 -3.61 -14.80
C VAL A 2 -25.30 -2.19 -15.12
N GLY A 3 -26.00 -1.42 -15.97
CA GLY A 3 -25.59 -0.05 -16.32
C GLY A 3 -24.30 0.07 -17.13
N LEU A 4 -23.87 -1.02 -17.78
CA LEU A 4 -22.67 -1.02 -18.63
C LEU A 4 -23.01 -0.44 -20.01
N ASP A 5 -22.43 0.69 -20.35
CA ASP A 5 -22.52 1.34 -21.66
C ASP A 5 -21.20 1.15 -22.42
N GLU A 6 -21.07 -0.02 -23.08
CA GLU A 6 -19.91 -0.40 -23.88
C GLU A 6 -20.32 -1.22 -25.11
N ASN A 7 -19.49 -1.16 -26.15
CA ASN A 7 -19.69 -2.00 -27.31
C ASN A 7 -19.48 -3.50 -26.92
N PRO A 8 -20.47 -4.39 -27.15
CA PRO A 8 -20.35 -5.81 -26.78
C PRO A 8 -19.17 -6.57 -27.39
N THR A 9 -18.56 -6.04 -28.44
CA THR A 9 -17.41 -6.66 -29.13
C THR A 9 -16.07 -6.17 -28.58
N THR A 10 -16.08 -5.19 -27.65
CA THR A 10 -14.84 -4.69 -27.04
C THR A 10 -14.17 -5.79 -26.21
N PRO A 11 -12.89 -6.11 -26.43
CA PRO A 11 -12.14 -7.04 -25.60
C PRO A 11 -12.13 -6.58 -24.14
N ILE A 12 -12.43 -7.49 -23.18
CA ILE A 12 -12.53 -7.16 -21.75
C ILE A 12 -11.23 -6.53 -21.22
N GLY A 13 -10.06 -7.00 -21.67
CA GLY A 13 -8.77 -6.43 -21.27
C GLY A 13 -8.53 -4.96 -21.66
N GLN A 14 -9.36 -4.39 -22.54
CA GLN A 14 -9.31 -2.97 -22.92
C GLN A 14 -10.26 -2.10 -22.08
N LEU A 15 -11.13 -2.71 -21.28
CA LEU A 15 -12.02 -2.00 -20.37
C LEU A 15 -11.28 -1.60 -19.10
N GLY A 16 -11.68 -0.49 -18.50
CA GLY A 16 -11.25 -0.13 -17.14
C GLY A 16 -11.74 -1.17 -16.13
N VAL A 17 -11.04 -1.30 -15.00
CA VAL A 17 -11.27 -2.34 -13.98
C VAL A 17 -12.72 -2.35 -13.49
N GLY A 18 -13.33 -1.17 -13.25
CA GLY A 18 -14.75 -1.06 -12.84
C GLY A 18 -15.71 -1.69 -13.85
N LYS A 19 -15.48 -1.44 -15.14
CA LYS A 19 -16.30 -2.03 -16.21
C LYS A 19 -16.08 -3.53 -16.36
N GLN A 20 -14.85 -4.03 -16.14
CA GLN A 20 -14.56 -5.47 -16.10
C GLN A 20 -15.36 -6.15 -14.98
N GLN A 21 -15.43 -5.54 -13.80
CA GLN A 21 -16.21 -6.04 -12.66
C GLN A 21 -17.71 -6.11 -12.99
N LEU A 22 -18.26 -5.08 -13.62
CA LEU A 22 -19.67 -5.07 -14.07
C LEU A 22 -19.94 -6.17 -15.09
N VAL A 23 -19.00 -6.47 -16.00
CA VAL A 23 -19.12 -7.59 -16.96
C VAL A 23 -19.17 -8.93 -16.22
N GLU A 24 -18.35 -9.12 -15.19
CA GLU A 24 -18.34 -10.35 -14.39
C GLU A 24 -19.68 -10.56 -13.67
N ILE A 25 -20.22 -9.50 -13.07
CA ILE A 25 -21.55 -9.54 -12.43
C ILE A 25 -22.65 -9.80 -13.47
N ALA A 26 -22.62 -9.13 -14.65
CA ALA A 26 -23.57 -9.37 -15.73
C ALA A 26 -23.56 -10.84 -16.18
N LYS A 27 -22.37 -11.44 -16.30
CA LYS A 27 -22.19 -12.87 -16.61
C LYS A 27 -22.82 -13.77 -15.53
N ALA A 28 -22.64 -13.48 -14.25
CA ALA A 28 -23.27 -14.21 -13.15
C ALA A 28 -24.80 -14.10 -13.23
N LEU A 29 -25.33 -12.90 -13.38
CA LEU A 29 -26.77 -12.62 -13.45
C LEU A 29 -27.46 -13.22 -14.69
N SER A 30 -26.74 -13.45 -15.79
CA SER A 30 -27.27 -14.10 -16.97
C SER A 30 -27.79 -15.53 -16.71
N LYS A 31 -27.28 -16.18 -15.65
CA LYS A 31 -27.62 -17.53 -15.21
C LYS A 31 -28.88 -17.60 -14.32
N LYS A 32 -29.62 -16.52 -14.14
CA LYS A 32 -30.81 -16.42 -13.26
C LYS A 32 -30.53 -16.93 -11.84
N VAL A 33 -29.43 -16.49 -11.25
CA VAL A 33 -29.00 -16.88 -9.91
C VAL A 33 -29.96 -16.35 -8.83
N LYS A 34 -30.12 -17.13 -7.76
CA LYS A 34 -30.83 -16.71 -6.53
C LYS A 34 -29.88 -16.23 -5.44
N LEU A 35 -28.62 -16.68 -5.52
CA LEU A 35 -27.55 -16.32 -4.60
C LEU A 35 -26.36 -15.81 -5.43
N LEU A 36 -25.88 -14.63 -5.08
CA LEU A 36 -24.69 -14.00 -5.67
C LEU A 36 -23.60 -13.95 -4.60
N ILE A 37 -22.42 -14.49 -4.91
CA ILE A 37 -21.24 -14.42 -4.03
C ILE A 37 -20.22 -13.52 -4.69
N LEU A 38 -19.76 -12.51 -3.97
CA LEU A 38 -18.83 -11.47 -4.42
C LEU A 38 -17.64 -11.45 -3.47
N ASP A 39 -16.45 -11.70 -4.01
CA ASP A 39 -15.18 -11.66 -3.27
C ASP A 39 -14.44 -10.39 -3.61
N GLU A 40 -14.29 -9.49 -2.61
CA GLU A 40 -13.63 -8.18 -2.73
C GLU A 40 -14.06 -7.36 -3.97
N PRO A 41 -15.36 -7.19 -4.24
CA PRO A 41 -15.82 -6.68 -5.55
C PRO A 41 -15.45 -5.22 -5.81
N THR A 42 -15.06 -4.48 -4.78
CA THR A 42 -14.69 -3.06 -4.84
C THR A 42 -13.21 -2.78 -4.61
N ALA A 43 -12.39 -3.83 -4.40
CA ALA A 43 -10.99 -3.67 -4.01
C ALA A 43 -10.13 -2.86 -5.00
N ALA A 44 -10.46 -2.92 -6.28
CA ALA A 44 -9.73 -2.24 -7.34
C ALA A 44 -10.54 -1.09 -8.00
N LEU A 45 -11.67 -0.69 -7.39
CA LEU A 45 -12.54 0.37 -7.88
C LEU A 45 -12.23 1.69 -7.19
N ASN A 46 -12.45 2.80 -7.91
CA ASN A 46 -12.54 4.12 -7.32
C ASN A 46 -13.87 4.28 -6.55
N ASP A 47 -14.03 5.38 -5.81
CA ASP A 47 -15.21 5.61 -4.97
C ASP A 47 -16.51 5.68 -5.79
N SER A 48 -16.50 6.34 -6.95
CA SER A 48 -17.66 6.44 -7.84
C SER A 48 -18.10 5.08 -8.38
N ASP A 49 -17.15 4.27 -8.85
CA ASP A 49 -17.43 2.91 -9.35
C ASP A 49 -17.90 1.99 -8.23
N SER A 50 -17.33 2.13 -7.03
CA SER A 50 -17.77 1.39 -5.83
C SER A 50 -19.20 1.72 -5.46
N GLU A 51 -19.57 3.00 -5.42
CA GLU A 51 -20.92 3.44 -5.12
C GLU A 51 -21.93 2.92 -6.17
N HIS A 52 -21.57 2.98 -7.45
CA HIS A 52 -22.39 2.42 -8.52
C HIS A 52 -22.64 0.91 -8.32
N LEU A 53 -21.62 0.16 -7.95
CA LEU A 53 -21.74 -1.27 -7.67
C LEU A 53 -22.64 -1.54 -6.45
N LEU A 54 -22.48 -0.80 -5.35
CA LEU A 54 -23.31 -0.94 -4.16
C LEU A 54 -24.80 -0.64 -4.47
N ASN A 55 -25.07 0.40 -5.28
CA ASN A 55 -26.41 0.70 -5.74
C ASN A 55 -27.02 -0.44 -6.59
N LEU A 56 -26.21 -1.06 -7.45
CA LEU A 56 -26.63 -2.24 -8.20
C LEU A 56 -27.00 -3.39 -7.26
N LEU A 57 -26.19 -3.65 -6.23
CA LEU A 57 -26.46 -4.72 -5.24
C LEU A 57 -27.75 -4.47 -4.45
N ARG A 58 -28.02 -3.20 -4.04
CA ARG A 58 -29.29 -2.81 -3.41
C ARG A 58 -30.50 -3.08 -4.33
N HIS A 59 -30.35 -2.75 -5.62
CA HIS A 59 -31.39 -3.02 -6.61
C HIS A 59 -31.65 -4.53 -6.76
N LEU A 60 -30.61 -5.35 -6.82
CA LEU A 60 -30.70 -6.82 -6.90
C LEU A 60 -31.35 -7.41 -5.64
N GLN A 61 -31.00 -6.90 -4.45
CA GLN A 61 -31.64 -7.26 -3.19
C GLN A 61 -33.16 -6.98 -3.22
N GLY A 62 -33.56 -5.82 -3.72
CA GLY A 62 -34.97 -5.46 -3.92
C GLY A 62 -35.71 -6.38 -4.91
N GLN A 63 -35.00 -7.07 -5.79
CA GLN A 63 -35.52 -8.09 -6.70
C GLN A 63 -35.55 -9.51 -6.08
N GLY A 64 -35.18 -9.67 -4.80
CA GLY A 64 -35.15 -10.94 -4.09
C GLY A 64 -33.91 -11.80 -4.35
N ILE A 65 -32.82 -11.21 -4.87
CA ILE A 65 -31.53 -11.89 -5.01
C ILE A 65 -30.77 -11.73 -3.70
N THR A 66 -30.43 -12.85 -3.07
CA THR A 66 -29.56 -12.86 -1.88
C THR A 66 -28.10 -12.70 -2.30
N SER A 67 -27.35 -11.83 -1.62
CA SER A 67 -25.94 -11.62 -1.88
C SER A 67 -25.09 -11.92 -0.65
N ILE A 68 -23.95 -12.57 -0.86
CA ILE A 68 -22.87 -12.70 0.13
C ILE A 68 -21.72 -11.87 -0.41
N MET A 69 -21.32 -10.83 0.31
CA MET A 69 -20.20 -9.97 -0.05
C MET A 69 -19.07 -10.18 0.95
N ILE A 70 -17.89 -10.54 0.44
CA ILE A 70 -16.66 -10.59 1.22
C ILE A 70 -15.95 -9.26 0.97
N SER A 71 -15.69 -8.51 2.02
CA SER A 71 -15.01 -7.21 1.95
C SER A 71 -14.29 -6.90 3.26
N HIS A 72 -13.21 -6.14 3.16
CA HIS A 72 -12.55 -5.52 4.31
C HIS A 72 -12.85 -4.02 4.43
N LYS A 73 -13.60 -3.45 3.48
CA LYS A 73 -14.06 -2.06 3.50
C LYS A 73 -15.29 -1.91 4.39
N LEU A 74 -15.08 -1.54 5.63
CA LEU A 74 -16.12 -1.49 6.65
C LEU A 74 -17.25 -0.50 6.35
N ASN A 75 -16.96 0.59 5.64
CA ASN A 75 -17.97 1.56 5.20
C ASN A 75 -19.00 0.89 4.29
N GLU A 76 -18.53 0.07 3.34
CA GLU A 76 -19.39 -0.63 2.39
C GLU A 76 -20.26 -1.69 3.10
N ILE A 77 -19.66 -2.40 4.07
CA ILE A 77 -20.39 -3.39 4.90
C ILE A 77 -21.49 -2.69 5.69
N ALA A 78 -21.15 -1.57 6.36
CA ALA A 78 -22.12 -0.82 7.16
C ALA A 78 -23.28 -0.26 6.32
N ASP A 79 -23.03 0.04 5.05
CA ASP A 79 -23.98 0.67 4.14
C ASP A 79 -24.98 -0.34 3.50
N ILE A 80 -24.54 -1.58 3.25
CA ILE A 80 -25.36 -2.53 2.46
C ILE A 80 -25.74 -3.81 3.21
N ALA A 81 -24.96 -4.24 4.21
CA ALA A 81 -25.17 -5.53 4.85
C ALA A 81 -26.37 -5.51 5.83
N ASN A 82 -27.22 -6.54 5.76
CA ASN A 82 -28.24 -6.79 6.78
C ASN A 82 -27.63 -7.54 7.98
N SER A 83 -26.73 -8.48 7.73
CA SER A 83 -25.95 -9.14 8.76
C SER A 83 -24.49 -9.30 8.35
N THR A 84 -23.59 -9.30 9.33
CA THR A 84 -22.15 -9.42 9.11
C THR A 84 -21.59 -10.57 9.92
N THR A 85 -20.96 -11.53 9.23
CA THR A 85 -20.25 -12.63 9.86
C THR A 85 -18.76 -12.34 9.87
N ILE A 86 -18.18 -12.26 11.05
CA ILE A 86 -16.74 -12.01 11.24
C ILE A 86 -15.99 -13.34 11.23
N ILE A 87 -15.02 -13.44 10.30
CA ILE A 87 -14.16 -14.61 10.17
C ILE A 87 -12.71 -14.17 10.46
N ARG A 88 -12.04 -14.94 11.33
CA ARG A 88 -10.64 -14.73 11.68
C ARG A 88 -9.89 -16.05 11.77
N ASP A 89 -8.72 -16.14 11.12
CA ASP A 89 -7.88 -17.36 11.09
C ASP A 89 -8.69 -18.62 10.68
N GLY A 90 -9.61 -18.46 9.71
CA GLY A 90 -10.45 -19.53 9.18
C GLY A 90 -11.61 -19.97 10.10
N LYS A 91 -11.89 -19.25 11.19
CA LYS A 91 -12.98 -19.54 12.12
C LYS A 91 -14.00 -18.40 12.15
N THR A 92 -15.28 -18.75 12.18
CA THR A 92 -16.35 -17.79 12.49
C THR A 92 -16.20 -17.36 13.94
N ILE A 93 -16.09 -16.07 14.18
CA ILE A 93 -16.01 -15.47 15.51
C ILE A 93 -17.42 -15.16 16.01
N GLU A 94 -18.19 -14.44 15.19
CA GLU A 94 -19.57 -14.07 15.52
C GLU A 94 -20.32 -13.65 14.25
N THR A 95 -21.64 -13.61 14.35
CA THR A 95 -22.53 -13.03 13.33
C THR A 95 -23.37 -11.95 14.01
N LEU A 96 -23.37 -10.75 13.45
CA LEU A 96 -24.04 -9.56 13.96
C LEU A 96 -25.19 -9.18 13.02
N ASP A 97 -26.34 -8.83 13.59
CA ASP A 97 -27.42 -8.17 12.85
C ASP A 97 -27.13 -6.66 12.81
N MET A 98 -26.92 -6.11 11.61
CA MET A 98 -26.45 -4.72 11.46
C MET A 98 -27.43 -3.69 12.01
N VAL A 99 -28.74 -3.99 11.99
CA VAL A 99 -29.79 -3.09 12.48
C VAL A 99 -30.12 -3.36 13.94
N ALA A 100 -30.42 -4.63 14.30
CA ALA A 100 -30.86 -4.99 15.65
C ALA A 100 -29.76 -4.78 16.70
N ASP A 101 -28.49 -5.04 16.35
CA ASP A 101 -27.34 -4.90 17.25
C ASP A 101 -26.72 -3.47 17.20
N ASN A 102 -27.26 -2.57 16.39
CA ASN A 102 -26.72 -1.20 16.18
C ASN A 102 -25.20 -1.22 15.97
N VAL A 103 -24.73 -2.05 15.01
CA VAL A 103 -23.34 -2.39 14.82
C VAL A 103 -22.54 -1.19 14.30
N THR A 104 -21.51 -0.81 15.03
CA THR A 104 -20.53 0.19 14.61
C THR A 104 -19.34 -0.45 13.90
N GLN A 105 -18.60 0.33 13.10
CA GLN A 105 -17.38 -0.14 12.47
C GLN A 105 -16.36 -0.64 13.50
N ASP A 106 -16.22 0.05 14.63
CA ASP A 106 -15.32 -0.35 15.71
C ASP A 106 -15.68 -1.71 16.29
N ARG A 107 -16.98 -2.03 16.37
CA ARG A 107 -17.45 -3.35 16.80
C ARG A 107 -17.01 -4.47 15.86
N ILE A 108 -17.08 -4.22 14.55
CA ILE A 108 -16.61 -5.17 13.52
C ILE A 108 -15.08 -5.31 13.62
N ILE A 109 -14.34 -4.20 13.72
CA ILE A 109 -12.88 -4.18 13.87
C ILE A 109 -12.45 -5.01 15.08
N LYS A 110 -13.10 -4.81 16.23
CA LYS A 110 -12.84 -5.56 17.46
C LYS A 110 -12.95 -7.06 17.23
N GLY A 111 -13.99 -7.51 16.56
CA GLY A 111 -14.18 -8.92 16.22
C GLY A 111 -13.10 -9.46 15.26
N MET A 112 -12.74 -8.69 14.23
CA MET A 112 -11.72 -9.05 13.24
C MET A 112 -10.32 -9.16 13.86
N VAL A 113 -9.93 -8.22 14.71
CA VAL A 113 -8.58 -8.14 15.31
C VAL A 113 -8.48 -8.98 16.58
N GLY A 114 -9.57 -9.15 17.33
CA GLY A 114 -9.64 -9.99 18.53
C GLY A 114 -9.11 -9.34 19.80
N ARG A 115 -8.90 -8.04 19.79
CA ARG A 115 -8.55 -7.19 20.95
C ARG A 115 -9.23 -5.84 20.77
N ASP A 116 -9.48 -5.16 21.86
CA ASP A 116 -9.90 -3.77 21.79
C ASP A 116 -8.73 -2.98 21.15
N LEU A 117 -8.95 -2.50 19.93
CA LEU A 117 -8.15 -1.42 19.38
C LEU A 117 -8.84 -0.16 19.87
N GLU A 118 -8.41 0.36 21.02
CA GLU A 118 -8.84 1.68 21.50
C GLU A 118 -8.51 2.75 20.45
N HIS A 119 -7.49 2.46 19.60
CA HIS A 119 -7.07 3.30 18.49
C HIS A 119 -6.83 2.46 17.22
N ARG A 120 -7.36 2.93 16.09
CA ARG A 120 -7.17 2.32 14.75
C ARG A 120 -5.69 2.30 14.33
N TYR A 121 -4.92 3.25 14.83
CA TYR A 121 -3.49 3.39 14.60
C TYR A 121 -2.75 3.26 15.93
N PRO A 122 -1.56 2.59 15.96
CA PRO A 122 -0.77 2.52 17.18
C PRO A 122 -0.30 3.92 17.59
N GLU A 123 -0.40 4.22 18.89
CA GLU A 123 0.16 5.47 19.42
C GLU A 123 1.66 5.52 19.16
N HIS A 124 2.12 6.66 18.72
CA HIS A 124 3.52 6.92 18.43
C HIS A 124 3.89 8.37 18.83
N VAL A 125 4.96 8.48 19.58
CA VAL A 125 5.56 9.79 19.92
C VAL A 125 6.86 9.88 19.15
N SER A 126 6.87 10.72 18.12
CA SER A 126 8.02 10.85 17.24
C SER A 126 9.17 11.60 17.92
N HIS A 127 10.37 11.07 17.78
CA HIS A 127 11.62 11.70 18.17
C HIS A 127 12.38 12.16 16.93
N VAL A 128 11.86 13.24 16.31
CA VAL A 128 12.38 13.77 15.05
C VAL A 128 13.75 14.43 15.27
N GLY A 129 14.76 13.92 14.57
CA GLY A 129 16.14 14.40 14.61
C GLY A 129 16.52 15.34 13.47
N GLU A 130 17.79 15.26 13.03
CA GLU A 130 18.32 16.03 11.91
C GLU A 130 17.87 15.50 10.56
N GLU A 131 18.00 16.31 9.49
CA GLU A 131 17.73 15.90 8.13
C GLU A 131 18.71 14.80 7.69
N VAL A 132 18.15 13.66 7.29
CA VAL A 132 18.91 12.50 6.78
C VAL A 132 18.86 12.47 5.27
N PHE A 133 17.69 12.70 4.70
CA PHE A 133 17.46 12.49 3.27
C PHE A 133 16.74 13.67 2.63
N ARG A 134 17.18 14.06 1.45
CA ARG A 134 16.56 15.15 0.69
C ARG A 134 16.65 14.89 -0.81
N VAL A 135 15.56 15.15 -1.49
CA VAL A 135 15.43 15.17 -2.95
C VAL A 135 15.19 16.60 -3.38
N GLU A 136 15.91 17.08 -4.40
CA GLU A 136 15.80 18.43 -4.94
C GLU A 136 15.57 18.41 -6.46
N ASP A 137 14.60 19.21 -6.91
CA ASP A 137 14.27 19.47 -8.32
C ASP A 137 14.20 18.19 -9.17
N TRP A 138 13.53 17.15 -8.64
CA TRP A 138 13.47 15.86 -9.28
C TRP A 138 12.51 15.87 -10.46
N HIS A 139 13.05 15.53 -11.63
CA HIS A 139 12.30 15.54 -12.88
C HIS A 139 12.41 14.19 -13.58
N VAL A 140 11.28 13.66 -14.08
CA VAL A 140 11.21 12.34 -14.71
C VAL A 140 10.25 12.37 -15.89
N GLU A 141 10.70 11.90 -17.04
CA GLU A 141 9.85 11.63 -18.19
C GLU A 141 9.33 10.20 -18.20
N HIS A 142 8.15 10.01 -18.80
CA HIS A 142 7.55 8.69 -18.99
C HIS A 142 8.46 7.77 -19.83
N PRO A 143 8.62 6.47 -19.47
CA PRO A 143 9.61 5.60 -20.14
C PRO A 143 9.34 5.36 -21.63
N THR A 144 8.07 5.33 -22.06
CA THR A 144 7.67 4.99 -23.44
C THR A 144 6.97 6.11 -24.19
N GLN A 145 6.62 7.23 -23.52
CA GLN A 145 5.94 8.39 -24.13
C GLN A 145 6.87 9.62 -24.07
N PRO A 146 7.62 9.90 -25.14
CA PRO A 146 8.54 11.06 -25.17
C PRO A 146 7.82 12.38 -24.91
N GLY A 147 8.43 13.24 -24.07
CA GLY A 147 7.89 14.55 -23.73
C GLY A 147 6.77 14.54 -22.68
N ARG A 148 6.26 13.37 -22.28
CA ARG A 148 5.33 13.27 -21.15
C ARG A 148 6.11 13.27 -19.85
N VAL A 149 6.02 14.35 -19.11
CA VAL A 149 6.60 14.50 -17.78
C VAL A 149 5.67 13.84 -16.75
N VAL A 150 6.21 12.99 -15.88
CA VAL A 150 5.47 12.30 -14.82
C VAL A 150 5.84 12.80 -13.43
N VAL A 151 7.05 13.33 -13.25
CA VAL A 151 7.49 14.07 -12.07
C VAL A 151 8.15 15.36 -12.55
N ASP A 152 7.78 16.49 -11.99
CA ASP A 152 8.13 17.82 -12.50
C ASP A 152 8.62 18.75 -11.36
N GLY A 153 9.91 18.69 -11.05
CA GLY A 153 10.56 19.53 -10.04
C GLY A 153 10.18 19.17 -8.60
N ALA A 154 9.90 17.88 -8.31
CA ALA A 154 9.53 17.46 -6.97
C ALA A 154 10.71 17.59 -5.99
N SER A 155 10.46 18.24 -4.84
CA SER A 155 11.45 18.40 -3.78
C SER A 155 10.82 18.06 -2.43
N PHE A 156 11.49 17.21 -1.65
CA PHE A 156 11.05 16.83 -0.30
C PHE A 156 12.24 16.39 0.55
N ASN A 157 12.07 16.37 1.85
CA ASN A 157 13.08 15.89 2.78
C ASN A 157 12.49 15.05 3.90
N VAL A 158 13.33 14.27 4.57
CA VAL A 158 12.97 13.42 5.71
C VAL A 158 14.08 13.47 6.75
N ARG A 159 13.70 13.51 8.02
CA ARG A 159 14.60 13.57 9.16
C ARG A 159 14.76 12.19 9.82
N ALA A 160 15.78 12.03 10.64
CA ALA A 160 15.94 10.83 11.46
C ALA A 160 14.74 10.66 12.40
N GLY A 161 14.21 9.44 12.48
CA GLY A 161 13.07 9.13 13.34
C GLY A 161 11.74 9.75 12.87
N GLU A 162 11.68 10.34 11.67
CA GLU A 162 10.47 10.94 11.10
C GLU A 162 9.75 9.96 10.17
N ILE A 163 8.43 9.95 10.24
CA ILE A 163 7.55 9.28 9.27
C ILE A 163 6.90 10.35 8.41
N VAL A 164 7.34 10.47 7.17
CA VAL A 164 6.82 11.43 6.19
C VAL A 164 5.82 10.74 5.27
N GLY A 165 4.62 11.32 5.13
CA GLY A 165 3.60 10.89 4.18
C GLY A 165 3.76 11.58 2.81
N ILE A 166 3.47 10.86 1.72
CA ILE A 166 3.26 11.46 0.40
C ILE A 166 1.84 11.08 -0.05
N ALA A 167 0.94 12.06 0.00
CA ALA A 167 -0.44 11.96 -0.46
C ALA A 167 -0.56 12.39 -1.92
N GLY A 168 -1.53 11.85 -2.65
CA GLY A 168 -1.84 12.27 -4.01
C GLY A 168 -2.96 11.43 -4.61
N LEU A 169 -3.63 11.95 -5.61
CA LEU A 169 -4.64 11.19 -6.36
C LEU A 169 -4.00 10.09 -7.21
N MET A 170 -4.80 9.14 -7.67
CA MET A 170 -4.33 8.11 -8.62
C MET A 170 -3.76 8.78 -9.87
N GLY A 171 -2.55 8.37 -10.26
CA GLY A 171 -1.83 8.97 -11.38
C GLY A 171 -1.13 10.30 -11.07
N ALA A 172 -1.05 10.73 -9.82
CA ALA A 172 -0.33 11.95 -9.43
C ALA A 172 1.20 11.86 -9.60
N GLY A 173 1.77 10.66 -9.77
CA GLY A 173 3.22 10.46 -9.95
C GLY A 173 3.96 9.95 -8.71
N ARG A 174 3.25 9.49 -7.67
CA ARG A 174 3.84 9.06 -6.39
C ARG A 174 4.79 7.87 -6.54
N THR A 175 4.31 6.79 -7.13
CA THR A 175 5.09 5.57 -7.40
C THR A 175 6.26 5.87 -8.34
N GLU A 176 6.01 6.69 -9.38
CA GLU A 176 7.01 7.11 -10.34
C GLU A 176 8.13 7.93 -9.68
N LEU A 177 7.78 8.82 -8.74
CA LEU A 177 8.74 9.56 -7.92
C LEU A 177 9.60 8.59 -7.10
N ALA A 178 8.99 7.70 -6.33
CA ALA A 178 9.70 6.75 -5.47
C ALA A 178 10.64 5.83 -6.28
N MET A 179 10.12 5.21 -7.34
CA MET A 179 10.90 4.30 -8.19
C MET A 179 12.03 5.00 -8.89
N SER A 180 11.83 6.23 -9.37
CA SER A 180 12.89 6.99 -10.05
C SER A 180 13.99 7.44 -9.10
N VAL A 181 13.66 7.81 -7.86
CA VAL A 181 14.64 8.13 -6.81
C VAL A 181 15.40 6.88 -6.39
N PHE A 182 14.71 5.73 -6.26
CA PHE A 182 15.32 4.46 -5.93
C PHE A 182 15.96 3.80 -7.15
N GLY A 183 17.16 4.25 -7.49
CA GLY A 183 18.01 3.65 -8.52
C GLY A 183 17.54 3.87 -9.95
N ARG A 184 16.77 4.92 -10.22
CA ARG A 184 16.20 5.23 -11.55
C ARG A 184 15.48 4.03 -12.16
N SER A 185 14.78 3.26 -11.31
CA SER A 185 14.07 2.05 -11.73
C SER A 185 12.80 2.34 -12.55
N TYR A 186 12.43 3.62 -12.66
CA TYR A 186 11.37 4.12 -13.54
C TYR A 186 11.80 5.39 -14.26
N GLY A 187 11.27 5.56 -15.49
CA GLY A 187 11.39 6.79 -16.25
C GLY A 187 12.65 6.89 -17.12
N ARG A 188 12.74 8.01 -17.82
CA ARG A 188 13.88 8.41 -18.66
C ARG A 188 14.16 9.90 -18.44
N ASN A 189 15.33 10.38 -18.89
CA ASN A 189 15.76 11.75 -18.71
C ASN A 189 15.64 12.24 -17.26
N VAL A 190 15.96 11.34 -16.30
CA VAL A 190 15.87 11.64 -14.88
C VAL A 190 16.93 12.63 -14.48
N THR A 191 16.51 13.80 -13.97
CA THR A 191 17.37 14.87 -13.45
C THR A 191 16.98 15.27 -12.04
N GLY A 192 17.77 16.08 -11.39
CA GLY A 192 17.63 16.47 -9.99
C GLY A 192 18.73 15.88 -9.12
N LYS A 193 18.66 16.13 -7.82
CA LYS A 193 19.71 15.74 -6.86
C LYS A 193 19.10 14.99 -5.69
N VAL A 194 19.89 14.06 -5.16
CA VAL A 194 19.56 13.32 -3.92
C VAL A 194 20.70 13.55 -2.93
N PHE A 195 20.34 13.86 -1.69
CA PHE A 195 21.29 14.09 -0.61
C PHE A 195 21.02 13.10 0.52
N LEU A 196 22.10 12.62 1.12
CA LEU A 196 22.10 11.83 2.35
C LEU A 196 23.07 12.48 3.33
N HIS A 197 22.59 12.84 4.52
CA HIS A 197 23.35 13.61 5.53
C HIS A 197 24.05 14.85 4.94
N GLY A 198 23.31 15.60 4.10
CA GLY A 198 23.79 16.82 3.45
C GLY A 198 24.79 16.60 2.32
N LYS A 199 25.18 15.36 2.00
CA LYS A 199 26.08 15.04 0.89
C LYS A 199 25.27 14.56 -0.32
N GLU A 200 25.57 15.12 -1.51
CA GLU A 200 24.96 14.63 -2.75
C GLU A 200 25.42 13.18 -3.02
N ILE A 201 24.46 12.30 -3.25
CA ILE A 201 24.68 10.91 -3.61
C ILE A 201 24.15 10.63 -5.02
N LYS A 202 24.68 9.59 -5.66
CA LYS A 202 24.20 9.11 -6.95
C LYS A 202 23.38 7.85 -6.75
N THR A 203 22.17 7.84 -7.30
CA THR A 203 21.27 6.69 -7.28
C THR A 203 20.94 6.26 -8.71
N ARG A 204 21.97 5.93 -9.49
CA ARG A 204 21.82 5.58 -10.92
C ARG A 204 21.34 4.13 -11.12
N SER A 205 21.49 3.30 -10.12
CA SER A 205 21.01 1.92 -10.10
C SER A 205 20.49 1.54 -8.74
N VAL A 206 19.65 0.50 -8.69
CA VAL A 206 19.12 -0.06 -7.44
C VAL A 206 20.25 -0.50 -6.49
N SER A 207 21.32 -1.07 -7.03
CA SER A 207 22.50 -1.47 -6.22
C SER A 207 23.21 -0.28 -5.59
N GLU A 208 23.34 0.85 -6.31
CA GLU A 208 23.89 2.09 -5.74
C GLU A 208 22.97 2.65 -4.64
N ALA A 209 21.64 2.67 -4.87
CA ALA A 209 20.69 3.14 -3.87
C ALA A 209 20.75 2.30 -2.59
N ILE A 210 20.79 0.96 -2.70
CA ILE A 210 20.97 0.06 -1.55
C ILE A 210 22.31 0.31 -0.88
N GLY A 211 23.38 0.49 -1.66
CA GLY A 211 24.73 0.78 -1.14
C GLY A 211 24.81 2.09 -0.34
N HIS A 212 23.93 3.05 -0.62
CA HIS A 212 23.76 4.28 0.14
C HIS A 212 22.76 4.17 1.29
N GLY A 213 22.27 2.98 1.61
CA GLY A 213 21.33 2.79 2.71
C GLY A 213 19.88 3.19 2.39
N LEU A 214 19.48 3.22 1.10
CA LEU A 214 18.10 3.40 0.69
C LEU A 214 17.43 2.04 0.50
N ALA A 215 16.15 1.94 0.87
CA ALA A 215 15.30 0.80 0.57
C ALA A 215 13.93 1.24 0.04
N TYR A 216 13.32 0.43 -0.82
CA TYR A 216 12.02 0.73 -1.43
C TYR A 216 11.13 -0.51 -1.48
N ALA A 217 10.05 -0.48 -0.70
CA ALA A 217 9.01 -1.49 -0.75
C ALA A 217 7.91 -1.04 -1.72
N THR A 218 7.81 -1.73 -2.83
CA THR A 218 6.89 -1.40 -3.94
C THR A 218 5.43 -1.71 -3.64
N GLU A 219 4.52 -0.94 -4.24
CA GLU A 219 3.07 -1.19 -4.24
C GLU A 219 2.73 -2.59 -4.77
N ASP A 220 3.26 -2.97 -5.94
CA ASP A 220 3.03 -4.31 -6.51
C ASP A 220 4.06 -5.31 -5.97
N ARG A 221 3.74 -5.83 -4.78
CA ARG A 221 4.56 -6.86 -4.13
C ARG A 221 4.68 -8.15 -4.91
N LYS A 222 3.66 -8.49 -5.74
CA LYS A 222 3.61 -9.77 -6.46
C LYS A 222 4.51 -9.78 -7.69
N THR A 223 4.61 -8.65 -8.40
CA THR A 223 5.40 -8.55 -9.62
C THR A 223 6.82 -8.07 -9.34
N TYR A 224 6.99 -7.09 -8.44
CA TYR A 224 8.27 -6.42 -8.20
C TYR A 224 8.83 -6.63 -6.79
N GLY A 225 7.98 -6.95 -5.83
CA GLY A 225 8.37 -7.04 -4.43
C GLY A 225 8.94 -8.39 -4.02
N LEU A 226 8.39 -9.48 -4.54
CA LEU A 226 8.68 -10.85 -4.11
C LEU A 226 8.87 -11.80 -5.29
N ASN A 227 9.72 -12.80 -5.11
CA ASN A 227 9.74 -13.98 -5.97
C ASN A 227 8.77 -15.03 -5.37
N LEU A 228 7.55 -15.10 -5.92
CA LEU A 228 6.47 -15.91 -5.37
C LEU A 228 6.69 -17.43 -5.47
N ILE A 229 7.57 -17.87 -6.38
CA ILE A 229 7.93 -19.29 -6.55
C ILE A 229 9.07 -19.71 -5.63
N GLU A 230 9.71 -18.75 -4.92
CA GLU A 230 10.75 -19.00 -3.95
C GLU A 230 10.21 -18.97 -2.52
N ASP A 231 10.99 -19.56 -1.62
CA ASP A 231 10.68 -19.63 -0.20
C ASP A 231 10.86 -18.25 0.51
N ILE A 232 10.37 -18.15 1.74
CA ILE A 232 10.47 -16.95 2.58
C ILE A 232 11.93 -16.56 2.80
N ARG A 233 12.80 -17.54 3.07
CA ARG A 233 14.22 -17.36 3.35
C ARG A 233 14.91 -16.63 2.21
N ARG A 234 14.77 -17.12 0.96
CA ARG A 234 15.38 -16.52 -0.23
C ARG A 234 14.84 -15.15 -0.53
N ASN A 235 13.55 -14.91 -0.28
CA ASN A 235 12.97 -13.58 -0.45
C ASN A 235 13.55 -12.58 0.55
N ILE A 236 13.73 -12.95 1.81
CA ILE A 236 14.31 -12.06 2.84
C ILE A 236 15.76 -11.71 2.52
N SER A 237 16.55 -12.69 2.10
CA SER A 237 17.99 -12.49 1.85
C SER A 237 18.31 -11.78 0.54
N ALA A 238 17.37 -11.77 -0.43
CA ALA A 238 17.60 -11.38 -1.81
C ALA A 238 18.25 -9.99 -2.01
N ALA A 239 17.86 -9.00 -1.18
CA ALA A 239 18.37 -7.63 -1.32
C ALA A 239 19.74 -7.42 -0.65
N ALA A 240 20.22 -8.37 0.15
CA ALA A 240 21.47 -8.25 0.90
C ALA A 240 22.27 -9.56 0.96
N LEU A 241 22.27 -10.35 -0.13
CA LEU A 241 22.99 -11.62 -0.23
C LEU A 241 24.49 -11.48 0.10
N GLY A 242 25.07 -10.30 -0.15
CA GLY A 242 26.47 -10.01 0.21
C GLY A 242 26.75 -10.19 1.70
N LYS A 243 25.79 -9.95 2.59
CA LYS A 243 25.94 -10.15 4.03
C LYS A 243 26.09 -11.64 4.42
N LEU A 244 25.58 -12.53 3.57
CA LEU A 244 25.58 -13.99 3.76
C LEU A 244 26.61 -14.72 2.89
N SER A 245 27.28 -13.96 2.02
CA SER A 245 28.20 -14.54 1.03
C SER A 245 29.66 -14.40 1.48
N LYS A 246 30.41 -15.47 1.35
CA LYS A 246 31.87 -15.48 1.54
C LYS A 246 32.52 -16.13 0.33
N ALA A 247 33.43 -15.42 -0.33
CA ALA A 247 34.12 -15.89 -1.55
C ALA A 247 33.14 -16.37 -2.66
N GLY A 248 31.99 -15.72 -2.80
CA GLY A 248 30.96 -16.06 -3.81
C GLY A 248 29.98 -17.17 -3.40
N TRP A 249 30.14 -17.77 -2.23
CA TRP A 249 29.25 -18.82 -1.72
C TRP A 249 28.32 -18.27 -0.63
N VAL A 250 27.04 -18.52 -0.76
CA VAL A 250 26.03 -18.15 0.25
C VAL A 250 26.01 -19.19 1.35
N ASN A 251 26.10 -18.76 2.61
CA ASN A 251 25.96 -19.63 3.76
C ASN A 251 24.47 -19.94 4.02
N GLY A 252 23.98 -21.09 3.55
CA GLY A 252 22.57 -21.48 3.69
C GLY A 252 22.11 -21.65 5.14
N ASN A 253 23.00 -22.02 6.07
CA ASN A 253 22.63 -22.13 7.49
C ASN A 253 22.42 -20.75 8.13
N GLU A 254 23.28 -19.78 7.83
CA GLU A 254 23.08 -18.40 8.29
C GLU A 254 21.85 -17.77 7.64
N GLU A 255 21.58 -18.05 6.37
CA GLU A 255 20.38 -17.60 5.67
C GLU A 255 19.11 -18.09 6.37
N ILE A 256 19.08 -19.38 6.79
CA ILE A 256 17.95 -19.95 7.55
C ILE A 256 17.81 -19.26 8.90
N LYS A 257 18.90 -19.03 9.64
CA LYS A 257 18.85 -18.34 10.94
C LYS A 257 18.28 -16.94 10.83
N VAL A 258 18.78 -16.13 9.88
CA VAL A 258 18.30 -14.78 9.62
C VAL A 258 16.82 -14.82 9.27
N ALA A 259 16.40 -15.69 8.37
CA ALA A 259 15.01 -15.79 7.97
C ALA A 259 14.08 -16.20 9.13
N GLU A 260 14.51 -17.12 10.02
CA GLU A 260 13.77 -17.52 11.21
C GLU A 260 13.67 -16.38 12.24
N GLU A 261 14.71 -15.55 12.39
CA GLU A 261 14.68 -14.34 13.20
C GLU A 261 13.62 -13.36 12.70
N TYR A 262 13.64 -13.05 11.39
CA TYR A 262 12.62 -12.18 10.78
C TYR A 262 11.22 -12.80 10.82
N ARG A 263 11.08 -14.11 10.61
CA ARG A 263 9.79 -14.78 10.73
C ARG A 263 9.16 -14.57 12.11
N ARG A 264 9.97 -14.64 13.17
CA ARG A 264 9.53 -14.44 14.56
C ARG A 264 9.29 -12.96 14.88
N SER A 265 10.26 -12.10 14.60
CA SER A 265 10.20 -10.66 14.95
C SER A 265 9.09 -9.93 14.21
N MET A 266 8.81 -10.31 12.96
CA MET A 266 7.74 -9.74 12.12
C MET A 266 6.43 -10.51 12.23
N ASN A 267 6.35 -11.53 13.09
CA ASN A 267 5.15 -12.38 13.25
C ASN A 267 4.62 -12.90 11.90
N ILE A 268 5.51 -13.45 11.05
CA ILE A 268 5.12 -14.05 9.77
C ILE A 268 4.48 -15.41 10.04
N LYS A 269 3.18 -15.53 9.77
CA LYS A 269 2.43 -16.78 9.97
C LYS A 269 2.76 -17.79 8.87
N SER A 270 3.74 -18.64 9.13
CA SER A 270 4.13 -19.76 8.27
C SER A 270 4.68 -20.91 9.13
N PRO A 271 4.56 -22.17 8.72
CA PRO A 271 5.09 -23.31 9.47
C PRO A 271 6.63 -23.30 9.50
N THR A 272 7.28 -22.81 8.45
CA THR A 272 8.73 -22.76 8.28
C THR A 272 9.12 -21.67 7.28
N VAL A 273 10.35 -21.20 7.33
CA VAL A 273 10.91 -20.26 6.35
C VAL A 273 11.12 -20.86 4.96
N MET A 274 11.02 -22.19 4.83
CA MET A 274 11.05 -22.89 3.55
C MET A 274 9.70 -22.91 2.82
N ALA A 275 8.64 -22.36 3.44
CA ALA A 275 7.34 -22.25 2.81
C ALA A 275 7.40 -21.28 1.62
N LEU A 276 6.74 -21.64 0.51
CA LEU A 276 6.65 -20.79 -0.68
C LEU A 276 5.92 -19.49 -0.36
N THR A 277 6.54 -18.37 -0.70
CA THR A 277 5.99 -17.03 -0.43
C THR A 277 4.66 -16.80 -1.14
N GLY A 278 4.47 -17.38 -2.32
CA GLY A 278 3.20 -17.32 -3.06
C GLY A 278 1.99 -17.94 -2.35
N LYS A 279 2.21 -18.81 -1.35
CA LYS A 279 1.13 -19.44 -0.57
C LYS A 279 0.73 -18.67 0.69
N LEU A 280 1.43 -17.58 0.99
CA LEU A 280 1.13 -16.74 2.16
C LEU A 280 -0.07 -15.81 1.88
N SER A 281 -0.78 -15.42 2.94
CA SER A 281 -1.75 -14.32 2.88
C SER A 281 -1.08 -13.00 2.52
N GLY A 282 -1.85 -12.03 2.00
CA GLY A 282 -1.34 -10.71 1.61
C GLY A 282 -0.57 -10.01 2.72
N GLY A 283 -1.07 -10.02 3.95
CA GLY A 283 -0.39 -9.42 5.10
C GLY A 283 0.94 -10.11 5.43
N ASN A 284 1.02 -11.44 5.32
CA ASN A 284 2.28 -12.17 5.54
C ASN A 284 3.28 -11.93 4.39
N GLN A 285 2.81 -11.84 3.13
CA GLN A 285 3.66 -11.45 2.00
C GLN A 285 4.25 -10.04 2.22
N GLN A 286 3.44 -9.08 2.69
CA GLN A 286 3.91 -7.73 2.99
C GLN A 286 4.99 -7.72 4.07
N LYS A 287 4.84 -8.54 5.12
CA LYS A 287 5.87 -8.70 6.16
C LYS A 287 7.16 -9.28 5.60
N VAL A 288 7.09 -10.20 4.63
CA VAL A 288 8.29 -10.71 3.93
C VAL A 288 8.96 -9.61 3.11
N VAL A 289 8.19 -8.76 2.40
CA VAL A 289 8.74 -7.58 1.69
C VAL A 289 9.45 -6.64 2.66
N LEU A 290 8.82 -6.30 3.79
CA LEU A 290 9.44 -5.45 4.80
C LEU A 290 10.70 -6.09 5.37
N SER A 291 10.65 -7.39 5.72
CA SER A 291 11.81 -8.14 6.21
C SER A 291 12.99 -8.08 5.25
N LYS A 292 12.73 -8.25 3.93
CA LYS A 292 13.75 -8.14 2.88
C LYS A 292 14.48 -6.80 2.93
N TRP A 293 13.73 -5.71 3.03
CA TRP A 293 14.30 -4.38 3.03
C TRP A 293 14.92 -4.00 4.38
N ILE A 294 14.31 -4.36 5.51
CA ILE A 294 14.89 -4.14 6.84
C ILE A 294 16.21 -4.92 6.99
N TYR A 295 16.33 -6.09 6.38
CA TYR A 295 17.58 -6.87 6.40
C TYR A 295 18.73 -6.16 5.69
N THR A 296 18.47 -5.24 4.77
CA THR A 296 19.53 -4.39 4.20
C THR A 296 20.11 -3.41 5.21
N ASP A 297 19.42 -3.16 6.33
CA ASP A 297 19.71 -2.15 7.36
C ASP A 297 19.71 -0.73 6.77
N PRO A 298 18.59 -0.28 6.17
CA PRO A 298 18.54 1.00 5.51
C PRO A 298 18.54 2.17 6.50
N GLU A 299 19.04 3.32 6.09
CA GLU A 299 18.85 4.60 6.78
C GLU A 299 17.54 5.25 6.37
N VAL A 300 17.14 5.06 5.11
CA VAL A 300 15.91 5.60 4.51
C VAL A 300 15.09 4.47 3.93
N LEU A 301 13.84 4.35 4.37
CA LEU A 301 12.90 3.34 3.87
C LEU A 301 11.69 4.01 3.23
N ILE A 302 11.50 3.78 1.94
CA ILE A 302 10.33 4.24 1.18
C ILE A 302 9.34 3.08 1.07
N LEU A 303 8.12 3.29 1.54
CA LEU A 303 7.02 2.32 1.56
C LEU A 303 5.90 2.81 0.65
N ASP A 304 5.69 2.14 -0.47
CA ASP A 304 4.66 2.50 -1.44
C ASP A 304 3.43 1.62 -1.26
N GLU A 305 2.32 2.23 -0.83
CA GLU A 305 1.04 1.59 -0.50
C GLU A 305 1.23 0.35 0.42
N PRO A 306 1.90 0.51 1.59
CA PRO A 306 2.37 -0.64 2.39
C PRO A 306 1.25 -1.50 2.94
N THR A 307 0.02 -1.01 2.96
CA THR A 307 -1.14 -1.72 3.53
C THR A 307 -2.21 -2.04 2.51
N ARG A 308 -1.95 -1.84 1.21
CA ARG A 308 -2.91 -2.11 0.15
C ARG A 308 -3.22 -3.60 0.03
N GLY A 309 -4.52 -3.93 0.05
CA GLY A 309 -5.01 -5.30 -0.11
C GLY A 309 -4.59 -6.24 1.02
N ILE A 310 -4.51 -5.73 2.24
CA ILE A 310 -4.32 -6.52 3.45
C ILE A 310 -5.43 -6.19 4.47
N ASP A 311 -5.72 -7.14 5.35
CA ASP A 311 -6.77 -7.00 6.35
C ASP A 311 -6.40 -5.98 7.45
N VAL A 312 -7.42 -5.51 8.19
CA VAL A 312 -7.27 -4.46 9.22
C VAL A 312 -6.29 -4.86 10.33
N GLY A 313 -6.28 -6.14 10.72
CA GLY A 313 -5.34 -6.62 11.75
C GLY A 313 -3.90 -6.59 11.27
N ALA A 314 -3.68 -7.01 10.01
CA ALA A 314 -2.36 -6.93 9.39
C ALA A 314 -1.92 -5.48 9.14
N LYS A 315 -2.83 -4.54 8.79
CA LYS A 315 -2.52 -3.11 8.70
C LYS A 315 -1.93 -2.59 10.01
N TYR A 316 -2.58 -2.87 11.14
CA TYR A 316 -2.10 -2.45 12.46
C TYR A 316 -0.70 -2.97 12.78
N GLU A 317 -0.41 -4.25 12.43
CA GLU A 317 0.93 -4.82 12.63
C GLU A 317 1.98 -4.11 11.76
N ILE A 318 1.64 -3.75 10.51
CA ILE A 318 2.53 -2.97 9.62
C ILE A 318 2.81 -1.58 10.21
N TYR A 319 1.78 -0.87 10.70
CA TYR A 319 1.97 0.44 11.35
C TYR A 319 2.87 0.34 12.58
N THR A 320 2.71 -0.73 13.38
CA THR A 320 3.59 -0.99 14.52
C THR A 320 5.05 -1.21 14.10
N ILE A 321 5.27 -1.86 12.94
CA ILE A 321 6.62 -2.04 12.39
C ILE A 321 7.19 -0.70 11.91
N ILE A 322 6.39 0.13 11.24
CA ILE A 322 6.78 1.47 10.78
C ILE A 322 7.20 2.34 11.96
N ASN A 323 6.40 2.39 13.03
CA ASN A 323 6.73 3.13 14.24
C ASN A 323 8.05 2.66 14.85
N LYS A 324 8.27 1.34 14.98
CA LYS A 324 9.53 0.79 15.50
C LYS A 324 10.76 1.18 14.67
N LEU A 325 10.60 1.32 13.35
CA LEU A 325 11.68 1.77 12.48
C LEU A 325 12.01 3.25 12.72
N ALA A 326 10.99 4.10 12.87
CA ALA A 326 11.18 5.50 13.23
C ALA A 326 11.80 5.63 14.64
N ASP A 327 11.32 4.86 15.64
CA ASP A 327 11.92 4.81 16.98
C ASP A 327 13.41 4.39 16.98
N ALA A 328 13.79 3.57 16.00
CA ALA A 328 15.21 3.19 15.78
C ALA A 328 16.01 4.27 15.03
N GLY A 329 15.44 5.46 14.81
CA GLY A 329 16.09 6.59 14.14
C GLY A 329 16.10 6.52 12.61
N LYS A 330 15.38 5.55 12.00
CA LYS A 330 15.30 5.46 10.52
C LYS A 330 14.40 6.56 9.97
N ALA A 331 14.74 7.10 8.80
CA ALA A 331 13.89 8.02 8.04
C ALA A 331 12.89 7.20 7.22
N VAL A 332 11.59 7.38 7.45
CA VAL A 332 10.56 6.58 6.78
C VAL A 332 9.68 7.47 5.90
N VAL A 333 9.51 7.08 4.64
CA VAL A 333 8.56 7.69 3.71
C VAL A 333 7.42 6.72 3.45
N VAL A 334 6.18 7.13 3.70
CA VAL A 334 4.98 6.34 3.41
C VAL A 334 4.20 7.00 2.29
N ILE A 335 4.04 6.31 1.19
CA ILE A 335 3.18 6.72 0.09
C ILE A 335 1.85 5.99 0.26
N SER A 336 0.74 6.72 0.31
CA SER A 336 -0.58 6.11 0.40
C SER A 336 -1.65 6.93 -0.31
N SER A 337 -2.63 6.24 -0.86
CA SER A 337 -3.88 6.80 -1.38
C SER A 337 -4.93 7.00 -0.27
N GLU A 338 -4.74 6.34 0.88
CA GLU A 338 -5.66 6.43 2.02
C GLU A 338 -5.25 7.60 2.94
N LEU A 339 -5.90 8.78 2.81
CA LEU A 339 -5.62 9.94 3.68
C LEU A 339 -5.73 9.61 5.19
N PRO A 340 -6.73 8.81 5.65
CA PRO A 340 -6.79 8.41 7.06
C PRO A 340 -5.55 7.64 7.53
N GLU A 341 -4.91 6.85 6.64
CA GLU A 341 -3.66 6.16 6.96
C GLU A 341 -2.54 7.17 7.23
N LEU A 342 -2.31 8.09 6.30
CA LEU A 342 -1.26 9.10 6.45
C LEU A 342 -1.48 9.99 7.68
N LEU A 343 -2.72 10.44 7.92
CA LEU A 343 -3.10 11.21 9.09
C LEU A 343 -2.93 10.40 10.40
N GLY A 344 -3.04 9.07 10.32
CA GLY A 344 -2.91 8.18 11.47
C GLY A 344 -1.48 7.90 11.90
N ILE A 345 -0.52 7.85 10.96
CA ILE A 345 0.83 7.34 11.22
C ILE A 345 1.97 8.32 10.90
N CYS A 346 1.74 9.35 10.06
CA CYS A 346 2.81 10.25 9.63
C CYS A 346 2.92 11.47 10.55
N ASP A 347 4.11 12.03 10.65
CA ASP A 347 4.40 13.27 11.37
C ASP A 347 4.10 14.50 10.52
N ARG A 348 4.40 14.37 9.21
CA ARG A 348 4.29 15.41 8.22
C ARG A 348 3.88 14.80 6.89
N ILE A 349 3.04 15.50 6.13
CA ILE A 349 2.47 14.99 4.87
C ILE A 349 2.75 15.96 3.74
N TYR A 350 3.45 15.50 2.72
CA TYR A 350 3.55 16.16 1.43
C TYR A 350 2.37 15.78 0.55
N THR A 351 1.89 16.72 -0.24
CA THR A 351 0.87 16.46 -1.27
C THR A 351 1.49 16.54 -2.65
N LEU A 352 1.13 15.59 -3.50
CA LEU A 352 1.59 15.50 -4.88
C LEU A 352 0.40 15.60 -5.83
N ALA A 353 0.46 16.51 -6.79
CA ALA A 353 -0.48 16.62 -7.90
C ALA A 353 0.26 16.85 -9.21
N PHE A 354 -0.13 16.15 -10.28
CA PHE A 354 0.48 16.30 -11.60
C PHE A 354 2.02 16.24 -11.62
N GLY A 355 2.60 15.35 -10.79
CA GLY A 355 4.05 15.18 -10.67
C GLY A 355 4.78 16.23 -9.85
N ARG A 356 4.08 17.17 -9.19
CA ARG A 356 4.66 18.26 -8.40
C ARG A 356 4.25 18.16 -6.94
N ILE A 357 5.14 18.53 -6.04
CA ILE A 357 4.77 18.78 -4.64
C ILE A 357 3.97 20.08 -4.58
N THR A 358 2.73 19.99 -4.13
CA THR A 358 1.78 21.12 -4.06
C THR A 358 1.67 21.72 -2.67
N GLY A 359 2.17 21.02 -1.65
CA GLY A 359 2.21 21.52 -0.29
C GLY A 359 2.82 20.52 0.68
N VAL A 360 3.01 20.97 1.90
CA VAL A 360 3.41 20.15 3.04
C VAL A 360 2.65 20.62 4.27
N GLN A 361 2.15 19.68 5.06
CA GLN A 361 1.44 19.99 6.32
C GLN A 361 1.94 19.09 7.44
N GLU A 362 2.13 19.67 8.61
CA GLU A 362 2.33 18.92 9.86
C GLU A 362 1.04 18.17 10.21
N ARG A 363 1.14 16.94 10.72
CA ARG A 363 -0.02 16.11 11.11
C ARG A 363 -1.01 16.86 12.00
N ALA A 364 -0.50 17.69 12.94
CA ALA A 364 -1.31 18.38 13.94
C ALA A 364 -2.34 19.37 13.33
N VAL A 365 -2.09 19.83 12.09
CA VAL A 365 -2.94 20.81 11.38
C VAL A 365 -3.55 20.25 10.10
N ALA A 366 -3.11 19.08 9.66
CA ALA A 366 -3.61 18.45 8.46
C ALA A 366 -5.00 17.86 8.67
N THR A 367 -5.91 18.11 7.73
CA THR A 367 -7.22 17.47 7.65
C THR A 367 -7.42 16.83 6.29
N PRO A 368 -8.34 15.86 6.14
CA PRO A 368 -8.62 15.27 4.82
C PRO A 368 -8.99 16.34 3.78
N GLU A 369 -9.75 17.36 4.17
CA GLU A 369 -10.20 18.45 3.30
C GLU A 369 -9.02 19.32 2.85
N SER A 370 -8.14 19.73 3.78
CA SER A 370 -6.98 20.56 3.47
C SER A 370 -5.96 19.84 2.59
N LEU A 371 -5.76 18.53 2.80
CA LEU A 371 -4.91 17.71 1.94
C LEU A 371 -5.55 17.53 0.56
N MET A 372 -6.87 17.29 0.48
CA MET A 372 -7.58 17.14 -0.79
C MET A 372 -7.51 18.41 -1.62
N GLU A 373 -7.66 19.58 -1.01
CA GLU A 373 -7.52 20.88 -1.68
C GLU A 373 -6.14 21.00 -2.35
N LEU A 374 -5.08 20.66 -1.63
CA LEU A 374 -3.72 20.67 -2.17
C LEU A 374 -3.51 19.61 -3.27
N MET A 375 -4.11 18.43 -3.14
CA MET A 375 -3.99 17.33 -4.11
C MET A 375 -4.77 17.60 -5.41
N THR A 376 -5.74 18.50 -5.39
CA THR A 376 -6.55 18.89 -6.56
C THR A 376 -6.13 20.24 -7.16
N LYS A 377 -5.12 20.89 -6.56
CA LYS A 377 -4.63 22.19 -7.03
C LYS A 377 -4.13 22.08 -8.46
N GLU A 378 -4.83 22.76 -9.39
CA GLU A 378 -4.45 22.79 -10.80
C GLU A 378 -3.11 23.51 -10.99
N LYS A 379 -2.43 23.15 -12.10
CA LYS A 379 -1.24 23.85 -12.56
C LYS A 379 -1.63 25.31 -12.86
N GLU A 380 -1.14 26.28 -12.08
CA GLU A 380 -1.28 27.68 -12.47
C GLU A 380 -0.65 27.83 -13.87
N THR A 381 -1.48 28.01 -14.84
CA THR A 381 -1.05 28.35 -16.20
C THR A 381 -0.52 29.77 -16.12
N VAL A 382 0.79 29.91 -16.01
CA VAL A 382 1.44 31.23 -16.24
C VAL A 382 1.07 31.61 -17.68
N ARG A 383 0.15 32.56 -17.80
CA ARG A 383 -0.20 33.18 -19.07
C ARG A 383 0.90 34.13 -19.53
#